data_c8511a3e58b4e2a2df9b8ae796fe83f1
#
_entry.id   c8511a3e58b4e2a2df9b8ae796fe83f1
#
_cell.length_a   1.000
_cell.length_b   1.000
_cell.length_c   1.000
_cell.angle_alpha   90.00
_cell.angle_beta   90.00
_cell.angle_gamma   90.00
#
_symmetry.space_group_name_H-M   'P 1'
#
loop_
_entity.id
_entity.type
_entity.pdbx_description
1 polymer ?
#
loop_
_entity_poly.entity_id
_entity_poly.type
_entity_poly.pdbx_seq_one_letter_code
_entity_poly.pdbx_strand_id
1 'polypeptide(L)'
;TVFMYCGNKSEVEKLLSNARNKIANELNLIDENVFSFCWVVDYPMFEIDENTKKIEFSHNPFSMPQGDIDNLDLSEPLKLKAFQYDIVCNGIELSS
;
A
#
# COMPACT_ATOMS: atom_id res chain seq x y z
N THR A 1 16.33 -14.16 13.72
CA THR A 1 16.31 -12.82 14.33
C THR A 1 15.04 -12.08 13.90
N VAL A 2 14.37 -11.43 14.83
CA VAL A 2 13.18 -10.62 14.57
C VAL A 2 13.50 -9.16 14.87
N PHE A 3 13.19 -8.30 13.93
CA PHE A 3 13.30 -6.83 14.08
C PHE A 3 11.91 -6.25 14.31
N MET A 4 11.78 -5.43 15.35
CA MET A 4 10.53 -4.76 15.67
C MET A 4 10.76 -3.25 15.81
N TYR A 5 9.80 -2.47 15.35
CA TYR A 5 9.81 -1.03 15.53
C TYR A 5 8.40 -0.55 15.91
N CYS A 6 8.32 0.47 16.76
CA CYS A 6 7.07 1.07 17.20
C CYS A 6 7.14 2.59 16.96
N GLY A 7 6.11 3.15 16.35
CA GLY A 7 6.03 4.57 16.01
C GLY A 7 4.76 4.88 15.21
N ASN A 8 4.73 6.03 14.58
CA ASN A 8 3.66 6.40 13.67
C ASN A 8 3.62 5.45 12.47
N LYS A 9 2.43 5.09 12.02
CA LYS A 9 2.21 4.10 10.95
C LYS A 9 3.06 4.39 9.71
N SER A 10 3.00 5.61 9.18
CA SER A 10 3.75 5.99 7.96
C SER A 10 5.27 5.91 8.14
N GLU A 11 5.79 6.29 9.31
CA GLU A 11 7.22 6.19 9.63
C GLU A 11 7.67 4.73 9.76
N VAL A 12 6.86 3.92 10.46
CA VAL A 12 7.12 2.48 10.64
C VAL A 12 7.16 1.76 9.30
N GLU A 13 6.19 2.01 8.43
CA GLU A 13 6.11 1.39 7.11
C GLU A 13 7.34 1.71 6.25
N LYS A 14 7.75 2.98 6.19
CA LYS A 14 8.95 3.42 5.47
C LYS A 14 10.23 2.79 6.03
N LEU A 15 10.38 2.83 7.37
CA LEU A 15 11.57 2.28 8.02
C LEU A 15 11.70 0.77 7.80
N LEU A 16 10.61 0.02 8.01
CA LEU A 16 10.62 -1.44 7.84
C LEU A 16 10.84 -1.86 6.40
N SER A 17 10.29 -1.13 5.44
CA SER A 17 10.53 -1.38 4.01
C SER A 17 12.01 -1.19 3.67
N ASN A 18 12.62 -0.09 4.13
CA ASN A 18 14.03 0.18 3.90
C ASN A 18 14.93 -0.85 4.60
N ALA A 19 14.61 -1.20 5.84
CA ALA A 19 15.36 -2.21 6.61
C ALA A 19 15.31 -3.58 5.93
N ARG A 20 14.12 -4.00 5.47
CA ARG A 20 13.96 -5.25 4.72
C ARG A 20 14.87 -5.29 3.50
N ASN A 21 14.82 -4.25 2.69
CA ASN A 21 15.60 -4.18 1.46
C ASN A 21 17.12 -4.15 1.75
N LYS A 22 17.54 -3.36 2.74
CA LYS A 22 18.94 -3.26 3.12
C LYS A 22 19.48 -4.60 3.63
N ILE A 23 18.79 -5.24 4.56
CA ILE A 23 19.19 -6.53 5.13
C ILE A 23 19.23 -7.61 4.05
N ALA A 24 18.22 -7.67 3.18
CA ALA A 24 18.16 -8.65 2.10
C ALA A 24 19.34 -8.51 1.13
N ASN A 25 19.71 -7.28 0.79
CA ASN A 25 20.87 -7.01 -0.07
C ASN A 25 22.21 -7.34 0.62
N GLU A 26 22.41 -6.87 1.87
CA GLU A 26 23.66 -7.10 2.59
C GLU A 26 23.95 -8.58 2.87
N LEU A 27 22.88 -9.37 3.08
CA LEU A 27 23.00 -10.80 3.35
C LEU A 27 22.84 -11.68 2.08
N ASN A 28 22.74 -11.08 0.89
CA ASN A 28 22.52 -11.79 -0.38
C ASN A 28 21.34 -12.76 -0.33
N LEU A 29 20.21 -12.32 0.26
CA LEU A 29 19.00 -13.14 0.37
C LEU A 29 18.07 -13.02 -0.82
N ILE A 30 18.35 -12.10 -1.74
CA ILE A 30 17.55 -11.89 -2.94
C ILE A 30 18.02 -12.87 -4.01
N ASP A 31 17.11 -13.73 -4.45
CA ASP A 31 17.34 -14.62 -5.58
C ASP A 31 16.89 -13.94 -6.88
N GLU A 32 17.86 -13.53 -7.70
CA GLU A 32 17.61 -12.83 -8.97
C GLU A 32 17.04 -13.73 -10.07
N ASN A 33 17.06 -15.05 -9.86
CA ASN A 33 16.55 -16.02 -10.85
C ASN A 33 15.09 -16.43 -10.58
N VAL A 34 14.49 -15.93 -9.53
CA VAL A 34 13.10 -16.22 -9.14
C VAL A 34 12.22 -15.02 -9.42
N PHE A 35 11.10 -15.25 -10.10
CA PHE A 35 10.04 -14.25 -10.30
C PHE A 35 8.87 -14.58 -9.39
N SER A 36 8.72 -13.79 -8.32
CA SER A 36 7.64 -13.93 -7.35
C SER A 36 6.59 -12.86 -7.59
N PHE A 37 5.39 -13.28 -7.94
CA PHE A 37 4.27 -12.40 -8.22
C PHE A 37 3.32 -12.32 -7.02
N CYS A 38 2.76 -11.14 -6.81
CA CYS A 38 1.64 -10.94 -5.89
C CYS A 38 0.70 -9.86 -6.41
N TRP A 39 -0.55 -9.91 -5.93
CA TRP A 39 -1.52 -8.84 -6.10
C TRP A 39 -1.57 -8.00 -4.84
N VAL A 40 -1.48 -6.69 -5.01
CA VAL A 40 -1.82 -5.73 -3.98
C VAL A 40 -3.26 -5.30 -4.23
N VAL A 41 -4.11 -5.45 -3.24
CA VAL A 41 -5.56 -5.22 -3.37
C VAL A 41 -6.08 -4.41 -2.18
N ASP A 42 -7.34 -4.03 -2.22
CA ASP A 42 -8.00 -3.32 -1.13
C ASP A 42 -7.40 -1.93 -0.84
N TYR A 43 -7.04 -1.22 -1.88
CA TYR A 43 -6.56 0.15 -1.73
C TYR A 43 -7.60 1.05 -1.03
N PRO A 44 -7.14 1.96 -0.17
CA PRO A 44 -8.04 3.00 0.34
C PRO A 44 -8.51 3.88 -0.83
N MET A 45 -9.78 4.25 -0.82
CA MET A 45 -10.31 5.18 -1.83
C MET A 45 -9.85 6.60 -1.57
N PHE A 46 -9.75 6.98 -0.30
CA PHE A 46 -9.36 8.31 0.15
C PHE A 46 -8.22 8.24 1.15
N GLU A 47 -7.40 9.28 1.15
CA GLU A 47 -6.34 9.50 2.13
C GLU A 47 -6.31 10.96 2.58
N ILE A 48 -5.57 11.23 3.64
CA ILE A 48 -5.35 12.60 4.12
C ILE A 48 -4.02 13.08 3.53
N ASP A 49 -4.08 14.12 2.70
CA ASP A 49 -2.88 14.79 2.22
C ASP A 49 -2.07 15.35 3.42
N GLU A 50 -0.79 15.01 3.48
CA GLU A 50 0.07 15.36 4.61
C GLU A 50 0.30 16.87 4.74
N ASN A 51 0.21 17.62 3.63
CA ASN A 51 0.46 19.06 3.58
C ASN A 51 -0.81 19.87 3.82
N THR A 52 -1.87 19.53 3.10
CA THR A 52 -3.14 20.28 3.15
C THR A 52 -4.07 19.83 4.26
N LYS A 53 -3.84 18.63 4.82
CA LYS A 53 -4.71 17.95 5.80
C LYS A 53 -6.14 17.73 5.30
N LYS A 54 -6.33 17.76 4.00
CA LYS A 54 -7.63 17.49 3.36
C LYS A 54 -7.72 16.03 2.94
N ILE A 55 -8.95 15.56 2.84
CA ILE A 55 -9.24 14.24 2.30
C ILE A 55 -9.22 14.37 0.77
N GLU A 56 -8.39 13.55 0.14
CA GLU A 56 -8.22 13.47 -1.31
C GLU A 56 -8.31 12.02 -1.77
N PHE A 57 -8.47 11.79 -3.07
CA PHE A 57 -8.38 10.44 -3.63
C PHE A 57 -6.96 9.90 -3.46
N SER A 58 -6.85 8.67 -2.95
CA SER A 58 -5.55 8.07 -2.64
C SER A 58 -4.71 7.83 -3.91
N HIS A 59 -5.34 7.30 -4.96
CA HIS A 59 -4.65 6.96 -6.20
C HIS A 59 -5.45 7.43 -7.41
N ASN A 60 -6.36 6.58 -7.90
CA ASN A 60 -7.12 6.86 -9.11
C ASN A 60 -8.55 7.29 -8.76
N PRO A 61 -8.94 8.55 -9.09
CA PRO A 61 -10.29 9.05 -8.80
C PRO A 61 -11.40 8.34 -9.59
N PHE A 62 -11.05 7.60 -10.64
CA PHE A 62 -12.01 6.82 -11.44
C PHE A 62 -12.22 5.40 -10.90
N SER A 63 -11.50 5.01 -9.84
CA SER A 63 -11.70 3.72 -9.20
C SER A 63 -13.07 3.63 -8.57
N MET A 64 -13.70 2.46 -8.70
CA MET A 64 -15.01 2.19 -8.13
C MET A 64 -14.87 1.86 -6.64
N PRO A 65 -15.68 2.44 -5.75
CA PRO A 65 -15.68 2.05 -4.35
C PRO A 65 -16.16 0.61 -4.18
N GLN A 66 -15.61 -0.08 -3.20
CA GLN A 66 -16.10 -1.40 -2.79
C GLN A 66 -17.37 -1.23 -1.93
N GLY A 67 -18.30 -2.16 -2.06
CA GLY A 67 -19.56 -2.19 -1.31
C GLY A 67 -20.77 -1.85 -2.17
N ASP A 68 -21.89 -1.66 -1.50
CA ASP A 68 -23.15 -1.27 -2.15
C ASP A 68 -23.13 0.24 -2.43
N ILE A 69 -23.08 0.61 -3.71
CA ILE A 69 -22.95 2.01 -4.16
C ILE A 69 -24.13 2.86 -3.65
N ASP A 70 -25.32 2.29 -3.58
CA ASP A 70 -26.53 3.00 -3.16
C ASP A 70 -26.56 3.27 -1.64
N ASN A 71 -25.75 2.53 -0.88
CA ASN A 71 -25.69 2.60 0.58
C ASN A 71 -24.28 2.85 1.12
N LEU A 72 -23.41 3.52 0.37
CA LEU A 72 -22.07 3.87 0.84
C LEU A 72 -22.13 4.81 2.04
N ASP A 73 -21.43 4.42 3.10
CA ASP A 73 -21.28 5.29 4.26
C ASP A 73 -20.19 6.34 4.01
N LEU A 74 -20.61 7.50 3.55
CA LEU A 74 -19.73 8.65 3.32
C LEU A 74 -19.38 9.42 4.59
N SER A 75 -19.88 9.01 5.76
CA SER A 75 -19.52 9.64 7.04
C SER A 75 -18.09 9.31 7.46
N GLU A 76 -17.55 8.16 7.02
CA GLU A 76 -16.19 7.72 7.31
C GLU A 76 -15.43 7.41 5.99
N PRO A 77 -15.14 8.42 5.17
CA PRO A 77 -14.57 8.21 3.82
C PRO A 77 -13.22 7.49 3.83
N LEU A 78 -12.42 7.65 4.89
CA LEU A 78 -11.12 6.98 5.04
C LEU A 78 -11.22 5.46 5.24
N LYS A 79 -12.40 4.93 5.54
CA LYS A 79 -12.64 3.48 5.63
C LYS A 79 -13.03 2.85 4.31
N LEU A 80 -13.42 3.67 3.33
CA LEU A 80 -13.80 3.17 2.01
C LEU A 80 -12.58 2.62 1.26
N LYS A 81 -12.76 1.45 0.70
CA LYS A 81 -11.79 0.82 -0.18
C LYS A 81 -12.23 0.95 -1.63
N ALA A 82 -11.27 0.98 -2.53
CA ALA A 82 -11.50 0.99 -3.97
C ALA A 82 -11.28 -0.41 -4.58
N PHE A 83 -11.99 -0.69 -5.67
CA PHE A 83 -11.64 -1.77 -6.59
C PHE A 83 -10.44 -1.34 -7.43
N GLN A 84 -9.30 -1.33 -6.79
CA GLN A 84 -8.00 -1.08 -7.39
C GLN A 84 -7.05 -2.19 -6.98
N TYR A 85 -6.20 -2.59 -7.90
CA TYR A 85 -5.25 -3.68 -7.66
C TYR A 85 -4.04 -3.53 -8.57
N ASP A 86 -2.87 -3.83 -8.02
CA ASP A 86 -1.61 -3.80 -8.75
C ASP A 86 -1.02 -5.20 -8.80
N ILE A 87 -0.45 -5.57 -9.95
CA ILE A 87 0.40 -6.74 -10.08
C ILE A 87 1.85 -6.35 -9.79
N VAL A 88 2.43 -7.04 -8.84
CA VAL A 88 3.79 -6.78 -8.37
C VAL A 88 4.66 -8.01 -8.59
N CYS A 89 5.87 -7.82 -9.11
CA CYS A 89 6.88 -8.86 -9.24
C CYS A 89 8.15 -8.44 -8.50
N ASN A 90 8.61 -9.27 -7.57
CA ASN A 90 9.81 -9.01 -6.76
C ASN A 90 9.84 -7.61 -6.12
N GLY A 91 8.68 -7.12 -5.69
CA GLY A 91 8.54 -5.80 -5.10
C GLY A 91 8.47 -4.63 -6.08
N ILE A 92 8.40 -4.90 -7.38
CA ILE A 92 8.26 -3.89 -8.44
C ILE A 92 6.85 -4.00 -9.02
N GLU A 93 6.11 -2.89 -9.01
CA GLU A 93 4.82 -2.80 -9.69
C GLU A 93 5.01 -2.92 -11.19
N LEU A 94 4.27 -3.81 -11.82
CA LEU A 94 4.28 -4.02 -13.26
C LEU A 94 3.12 -3.33 -13.95
N SER A 95 1.96 -3.31 -13.33
CA SER A 95 0.74 -2.69 -13.85
C SER A 95 -0.30 -2.52 -12.76
N SER A 96 -1.19 -1.57 -12.96
CA SER A 96 -2.35 -1.26 -12.13
C SER A 96 -3.61 -1.11 -13.00
#